data_001ccfec3e212d686421a8c8d4171273
#
_entry.id   001ccfec3e212d686421a8c8d4171273
#
_cell.length_a   1.000
_cell.length_b   1.000
_cell.length_c   1.000
_cell.angle_alpha   90.00
_cell.angle_beta   90.00
_cell.angle_gamma   90.00
#
_symmetry.space_group_name_H-M   'P 1'
#
loop_
_entity.id
_entity.type
_entity.pdbx_description
1 polymer ?
#
loop_
_entity_poly.entity_id
_entity_poly.type
_entity_poly.pdbx_seq_one_letter_code
_entity_poly.pdbx_strand_id
1 'polypeptide(L)'
;SYAALANTLACYYVMSTSAHNMEHVMSGFHPELAHGAGLIMISPSYYEFFIKKGLGKDKFIKMAKAMGIENPASSKDFLNALHKLIADVGGADVKMSKTGITKEELKKYPAKVFEVLGGDITADLVTLKEQDYLEIFENAYC
;
A
#
# COMPACT_ATOMS: atom_id res chain seq x y z
N SER A 1 -12.26 12.03 12.99
CA SER A 1 -13.18 11.70 11.88
C SER A 1 -13.72 10.28 12.04
N TYR A 2 -14.84 9.96 11.41
CA TYR A 2 -15.41 8.59 11.41
C TYR A 2 -14.44 7.58 10.82
N ALA A 3 -13.64 7.98 9.84
CA ALA A 3 -12.60 7.12 9.25
C ALA A 3 -11.52 6.74 10.28
N ALA A 4 -11.08 7.67 11.11
CA ALA A 4 -10.12 7.39 12.17
C ALA A 4 -10.69 6.43 13.22
N LEU A 5 -11.95 6.63 13.62
CA LEU A 5 -12.63 5.73 14.57
C LEU A 5 -12.79 4.32 13.98
N ALA A 6 -13.21 4.22 12.71
CA ALA A 6 -13.35 2.93 12.03
C ALA A 6 -12.01 2.20 11.92
N ASN A 7 -10.93 2.90 11.61
CA ASN A 7 -9.59 2.33 11.58
C ASN A 7 -9.13 1.85 12.97
N THR A 8 -9.37 2.63 14.02
CA THR A 8 -9.02 2.24 15.39
C THR A 8 -9.77 0.97 15.81
N LEU A 9 -11.05 0.87 15.50
CA LEU A 9 -11.85 -0.32 15.79
C LEU A 9 -11.38 -1.54 14.97
N ALA A 10 -11.04 -1.33 13.70
CA ALA A 10 -10.50 -2.40 12.86
C ALA A 10 -9.15 -2.91 13.39
N CYS A 11 -8.22 -2.03 13.74
CA CYS A 11 -6.91 -2.39 14.28
C CYS A 11 -6.97 -3.11 15.64
N TYR A 12 -8.06 -2.97 16.40
CA TYR A 12 -8.27 -3.74 17.63
C TYR A 12 -8.46 -5.24 17.36
N TYR A 13 -9.05 -5.59 16.22
CA TYR A 13 -9.38 -6.97 15.87
C TYR A 13 -8.46 -7.56 14.79
N VAL A 14 -7.78 -6.73 14.01
CA VAL A 14 -6.98 -7.15 12.86
C VAL A 14 -5.68 -6.35 12.82
N MET A 15 -4.56 -7.03 12.58
CA MET A 15 -3.28 -6.38 12.33
C MET A 15 -3.33 -5.55 11.04
N SER A 16 -2.49 -4.51 10.95
CA SER A 16 -2.28 -3.77 9.71
C SER A 16 -1.71 -4.67 8.61
N THR A 17 -2.03 -4.36 7.36
CA THR A 17 -1.44 -5.04 6.19
C THR A 17 0.03 -4.64 5.99
N SER A 18 0.76 -5.40 5.18
CA SER A 18 2.17 -5.13 4.86
C SER A 18 2.42 -3.73 4.30
N ALA A 19 1.46 -3.11 3.64
CA ALA A 19 1.63 -1.74 3.14
C ALA A 19 2.01 -0.76 4.25
N HIS A 20 1.46 -0.93 5.46
CA HIS A 20 1.79 -0.11 6.61
C HIS A 20 3.24 -0.33 7.07
N ASN A 21 3.69 -1.58 7.10
CA ASN A 21 5.07 -1.91 7.50
C ASN A 21 6.09 -1.49 6.46
N MET A 22 5.76 -1.62 5.18
CA MET A 22 6.57 -1.11 4.09
C MET A 22 6.79 0.40 4.24
N GLU A 23 5.73 1.13 4.59
CA GLU A 23 5.82 2.56 4.86
C GLU A 23 6.67 2.87 6.10
N HIS A 24 6.52 2.10 7.19
CA HIS A 24 7.36 2.29 8.39
C HIS A 24 8.84 2.12 8.08
N VAL A 25 9.21 1.20 7.19
CA VAL A 25 10.59 1.07 6.73
C VAL A 25 11.04 2.32 5.99
N MET A 26 10.21 2.85 5.07
CA MET A 26 10.52 4.09 4.35
C MET A 26 10.74 5.26 5.32
N SER A 27 9.82 5.48 6.27
CA SER A 27 9.94 6.52 7.29
C SER A 27 11.11 6.30 8.24
N GLY A 28 11.50 5.03 8.49
CA GLY A 28 12.68 4.69 9.28
C GLY A 28 14.00 5.12 8.61
N PHE A 29 14.08 5.06 7.28
CA PHE A 29 15.21 5.56 6.50
C PHE A 29 15.12 7.06 6.22
N HIS A 30 13.90 7.60 6.13
CA HIS A 30 13.59 8.99 5.82
C HIS A 30 12.63 9.58 6.87
N PRO A 31 13.13 9.98 8.05
CA PRO A 31 12.29 10.45 9.17
C PRO A 31 11.43 11.68 8.85
N GLU A 32 11.81 12.45 7.83
CA GLU A 32 11.06 13.60 7.34
C GLU A 32 9.87 13.21 6.45
N LEU A 33 9.79 11.94 6.02
CA LEU A 33 8.69 11.46 5.20
C LEU A 33 7.41 11.37 6.02
N ALA A 34 6.40 12.16 5.67
CA ALA A 34 5.10 12.06 6.31
C ALA A 34 4.47 10.69 6.03
N HIS A 35 4.01 10.01 7.08
CA HIS A 35 3.43 8.65 7.01
C HIS A 35 2.36 8.50 5.92
N GLY A 36 1.42 9.44 5.83
CA GLY A 36 0.40 9.42 4.78
C GLY A 36 0.96 9.55 3.36
N ALA A 37 2.07 10.28 3.18
CA ALA A 37 2.74 10.39 1.89
C ALA A 37 3.37 9.05 1.48
N GLY A 38 4.04 8.37 2.40
CA GLY A 38 4.60 7.03 2.16
C GLY A 38 3.53 6.02 1.78
N LEU A 39 2.38 6.02 2.46
CA LEU A 39 1.24 5.16 2.11
C LEU A 39 0.68 5.47 0.72
N ILE A 40 0.58 6.75 0.32
CA ILE A 40 0.15 7.15 -1.02
C ILE A 40 1.10 6.60 -2.09
N MET A 41 2.40 6.64 -1.86
CA MET A 41 3.41 6.14 -2.81
C MET A 41 3.30 4.63 -3.02
N ILE A 42 3.06 3.86 -1.96
CA ILE A 42 3.08 2.39 -2.00
C ILE A 42 1.73 1.82 -2.44
N SER A 43 0.61 2.39 -1.99
CA SER A 43 -0.72 1.76 -2.08
C SER A 43 -1.11 1.30 -3.50
N PRO A 44 -0.90 2.07 -4.59
CA PRO A 44 -1.25 1.61 -5.93
C PRO A 44 -0.52 0.33 -6.31
N SER A 45 0.80 0.28 -6.14
CA SER A 45 1.62 -0.89 -6.50
C SER A 45 1.36 -2.09 -5.60
N TYR A 46 1.11 -1.84 -4.31
CA TYR A 46 0.71 -2.88 -3.37
C TYR A 46 -0.59 -3.57 -3.78
N TYR A 47 -1.63 -2.83 -4.12
CA TYR A 47 -2.88 -3.44 -4.57
C TYR A 47 -2.76 -4.04 -5.96
N GLU A 48 -2.02 -3.40 -6.87
CA GLU A 48 -1.77 -3.93 -8.22
C GLU A 48 -1.09 -5.31 -8.17
N PHE A 49 -0.17 -5.53 -7.24
CA PHE A 49 0.49 -6.81 -7.02
C PHE A 49 -0.53 -7.95 -6.81
N PHE A 50 -1.49 -7.77 -5.91
CA PHE A 50 -2.52 -8.79 -5.67
C PHE A 50 -3.48 -8.94 -6.87
N ILE A 51 -3.81 -7.85 -7.53
CA ILE A 51 -4.67 -7.84 -8.71
C ILE A 51 -4.01 -8.63 -9.86
N LYS A 52 -2.73 -8.43 -10.10
CA LYS A 52 -1.94 -9.17 -11.12
C LYS A 52 -1.89 -10.68 -10.81
N LYS A 53 -1.84 -11.05 -9.55
CA LYS A 53 -1.88 -12.45 -9.09
C LYS A 53 -3.31 -13.04 -9.07
N GLY A 54 -4.32 -12.29 -9.45
CA GLY A 54 -5.72 -12.73 -9.45
C GLY A 54 -6.33 -12.90 -8.06
N LEU A 55 -5.70 -12.36 -7.02
CA LEU A 55 -6.13 -12.47 -5.64
C LEU A 55 -7.14 -11.39 -5.27
N GLY A 56 -8.06 -11.71 -4.37
CA GLY A 56 -8.98 -10.75 -3.75
C GLY A 56 -10.02 -10.10 -4.67
N LYS A 57 -10.34 -10.69 -5.84
CA LYS A 57 -11.24 -10.11 -6.85
C LYS A 57 -12.52 -9.54 -6.25
N ASP A 58 -13.24 -10.31 -5.44
CA ASP A 58 -14.53 -9.90 -4.87
C ASP A 58 -14.35 -8.73 -3.86
N LYS A 59 -13.25 -8.73 -3.12
CA LYS A 59 -12.92 -7.62 -2.19
C LYS A 59 -12.67 -6.34 -2.98
N PHE A 60 -11.86 -6.39 -4.03
CA PHE A 60 -11.57 -5.21 -4.87
C PHE A 60 -12.80 -4.67 -5.60
N ILE A 61 -13.70 -5.55 -6.07
CA ILE A 61 -14.98 -5.13 -6.63
C ILE A 61 -15.83 -4.41 -5.58
N LYS A 62 -15.90 -4.93 -4.35
CA LYS A 62 -16.62 -4.26 -3.25
C LYS A 62 -15.98 -2.92 -2.88
N MET A 63 -14.65 -2.83 -2.88
CA MET A 63 -13.92 -1.59 -2.63
C MET A 63 -14.18 -0.56 -3.73
N ALA A 64 -14.16 -0.95 -5.00
CA ALA A 64 -14.51 -0.09 -6.12
C ALA A 64 -15.94 0.49 -5.98
N LYS A 65 -16.89 -0.37 -5.60
CA LYS A 65 -18.27 0.07 -5.35
C LYS A 65 -18.36 1.07 -4.20
N ALA A 66 -17.65 0.81 -3.10
CA ALA A 66 -17.58 1.74 -1.96
C ALA A 66 -16.93 3.09 -2.32
N MET A 67 -16.07 3.12 -3.34
CA MET A 67 -15.47 4.33 -3.90
C MET A 67 -16.35 5.03 -4.96
N GLY A 68 -17.59 4.60 -5.15
CA GLY A 68 -18.57 5.27 -6.01
C GLY A 68 -18.63 4.73 -7.45
N ILE A 69 -17.97 3.62 -7.76
CA ILE A 69 -18.16 2.95 -9.06
C ILE A 69 -19.45 2.13 -9.00
N GLU A 70 -20.46 2.54 -9.76
CA GLU A 70 -21.81 1.93 -9.70
C GLU A 70 -21.80 0.44 -10.06
N ASN A 71 -21.13 0.07 -11.16
CA ASN A 71 -21.09 -1.29 -11.70
C ASN A 71 -19.65 -1.74 -11.96
N PRO A 72 -18.84 -1.98 -10.92
CA PRO A 72 -17.47 -2.43 -11.11
C PRO A 72 -17.44 -3.85 -11.67
N ALA A 73 -16.75 -4.04 -12.80
CA ALA A 73 -16.66 -5.31 -13.52
C ALA A 73 -15.39 -6.11 -13.16
N SER A 74 -14.37 -5.44 -12.66
CA SER A 74 -13.05 -6.03 -12.42
C SER A 74 -12.33 -5.39 -11.23
N SER A 75 -11.29 -6.07 -10.73
CA SER A 75 -10.40 -5.52 -9.70
C SER A 75 -9.69 -4.25 -10.16
N LYS A 76 -9.50 -4.05 -11.46
CA LYS A 76 -8.87 -2.83 -12.02
C LYS A 76 -9.69 -1.58 -11.77
N ASP A 77 -11.01 -1.72 -11.65
CA ASP A 77 -11.90 -0.58 -11.37
C ASP A 77 -11.59 0.03 -10.01
N PHE A 78 -11.23 -0.80 -9.02
CA PHE A 78 -10.73 -0.32 -7.74
C PHE A 78 -9.39 0.44 -7.90
N LEU A 79 -8.45 -0.11 -8.65
CA LEU A 79 -7.14 0.53 -8.84
C LEU A 79 -7.29 1.88 -9.55
N ASN A 80 -8.16 1.97 -10.56
CA ASN A 80 -8.48 3.22 -11.24
C ASN A 80 -9.13 4.24 -10.29
N ALA A 81 -10.07 3.80 -9.46
CA ALA A 81 -10.71 4.65 -8.46
C ALA A 81 -9.69 5.15 -7.41
N LEU A 82 -8.75 4.30 -6.99
CA LEU A 82 -7.67 4.68 -6.08
C LEU A 82 -6.76 5.74 -6.70
N HIS A 83 -6.32 5.55 -7.93
CA HIS A 83 -5.52 6.56 -8.64
C HIS A 83 -6.26 7.90 -8.76
N LYS A 84 -7.56 7.82 -9.09
CA LYS A 84 -8.39 9.03 -9.15
C LYS A 84 -8.46 9.71 -7.79
N LEU A 85 -8.72 8.97 -6.71
CA LEU A 85 -8.77 9.53 -5.35
C LEU A 85 -7.45 10.20 -4.98
N ILE A 86 -6.32 9.55 -5.24
CA ILE A 86 -4.99 10.11 -4.98
C ILE A 86 -4.80 11.44 -5.74
N ALA A 87 -5.21 11.50 -7.00
CA ALA A 87 -5.14 12.73 -7.80
C ALA A 87 -6.07 13.82 -7.25
N ASP A 88 -7.31 13.47 -6.91
CA ASP A 88 -8.33 14.42 -6.41
C ASP A 88 -7.91 15.07 -5.07
N VAL A 89 -7.14 14.36 -4.23
CA VAL A 89 -6.60 14.92 -2.98
C VAL A 89 -5.23 15.58 -3.13
N GLY A 90 -4.74 15.76 -4.36
CA GLY A 90 -3.46 16.40 -4.65
C GLY A 90 -2.23 15.50 -4.45
N GLY A 91 -2.42 14.19 -4.32
CA GLY A 91 -1.35 13.22 -4.10
C GLY A 91 -0.60 12.76 -5.35
N ALA A 92 -1.00 13.21 -6.56
CA ALA A 92 -0.42 12.74 -7.81
C ALA A 92 1.10 13.02 -7.95
N ASP A 93 1.58 14.09 -7.30
CA ASP A 93 2.98 14.48 -7.31
C ASP A 93 3.80 13.92 -6.13
N VAL A 94 3.20 13.13 -5.27
CA VAL A 94 3.86 12.45 -4.13
C VAL A 94 4.59 11.22 -4.68
N LYS A 95 5.91 11.34 -4.83
CA LYS A 95 6.75 10.34 -5.52
C LYS A 95 8.01 10.05 -4.71
N MET A 96 8.44 8.78 -4.67
CA MET A 96 9.66 8.38 -3.96
C MET A 96 10.89 9.13 -4.46
N SER A 97 11.04 9.31 -5.77
CA SER A 97 12.16 10.03 -6.37
C SER A 97 12.27 11.51 -5.95
N LYS A 98 11.19 12.09 -5.45
CA LYS A 98 11.15 13.48 -4.95
C LYS A 98 11.44 13.60 -3.45
N THR A 99 11.53 12.48 -2.72
CA THR A 99 11.74 12.45 -1.26
C THR A 99 13.13 12.00 -0.84
N GLY A 100 14.06 11.91 -1.78
CA GLY A 100 15.43 11.45 -1.50
C GLY A 100 15.61 9.94 -1.47
N ILE A 101 14.52 9.15 -1.56
CA ILE A 101 14.59 7.70 -1.68
C ILE A 101 15.26 7.33 -3.00
N THR A 102 16.23 6.42 -2.97
CA THR A 102 16.96 5.95 -4.16
C THR A 102 16.59 4.52 -4.51
N LYS A 103 16.77 4.14 -5.77
CA LYS A 103 16.55 2.74 -6.21
C LYS A 103 17.46 1.75 -5.49
N GLU A 104 18.66 2.15 -5.14
CA GLU A 104 19.62 1.32 -4.40
C GLU A 104 19.14 1.02 -2.99
N GLU A 105 18.46 1.98 -2.35
CA GLU A 105 17.89 1.78 -1.02
C GLU A 105 16.75 0.77 -1.02
N LEU A 106 15.93 0.71 -2.09
CA LEU A 106 14.81 -0.22 -2.17
C LEU A 106 15.21 -1.67 -1.95
N LYS A 107 16.45 -2.03 -2.32
CA LYS A 107 16.99 -3.38 -2.13
C LYS A 107 17.20 -3.76 -0.66
N LYS A 108 17.28 -2.77 0.23
CA LYS A 108 17.48 -2.97 1.68
C LYS A 108 16.15 -3.10 2.42
N TYR A 109 15.07 -2.57 1.87
CA TYR A 109 13.78 -2.45 2.53
C TYR A 109 13.09 -3.80 2.81
N PRO A 110 13.08 -4.79 1.88
CA PRO A 110 12.39 -6.07 2.10
C PRO A 110 12.78 -6.77 3.39
N ALA A 111 14.08 -6.92 3.67
CA ALA A 111 14.54 -7.54 4.91
C ALA A 111 14.06 -6.77 6.16
N LYS A 112 14.02 -5.43 6.08
CA LYS A 112 13.58 -4.58 7.18
C LYS A 112 12.08 -4.66 7.45
N VAL A 113 11.25 -4.96 6.43
CA VAL A 113 9.80 -5.16 6.63
C VAL A 113 9.53 -6.30 7.60
N PHE A 114 10.30 -7.39 7.54
CA PHE A 114 10.19 -8.50 8.50
C PHE A 114 10.68 -8.11 9.89
N GLU A 115 11.75 -7.34 9.99
CA GLU A 115 12.31 -6.91 11.30
C GLU A 115 11.33 -6.00 12.07
N VAL A 116 10.60 -5.12 11.39
CA VAL A 116 9.70 -4.13 12.02
C VAL A 116 8.59 -4.78 12.85
N LEU A 117 8.10 -5.95 12.47
CA LEU A 117 7.00 -6.65 13.16
C LEU A 117 7.38 -8.00 13.77
N GLY A 118 8.61 -8.44 13.61
CA GLY A 118 9.08 -9.69 14.21
C GLY A 118 8.46 -10.96 13.62
N GLY A 119 8.02 -10.94 12.36
CA GLY A 119 7.50 -12.13 11.70
C GLY A 119 6.58 -11.88 10.50
N ASP A 120 5.92 -12.94 10.06
CA ASP A 120 5.01 -12.93 8.91
C ASP A 120 3.75 -12.10 9.16
N ILE A 121 3.37 -11.31 8.16
CA ILE A 121 2.16 -10.50 8.19
C ILE A 121 1.00 -11.32 7.62
N THR A 122 0.08 -11.71 8.47
CA THR A 122 -1.06 -12.57 8.13
C THR A 122 -2.32 -11.81 7.70
N ALA A 123 -2.30 -10.47 7.80
CA ALA A 123 -3.44 -9.63 7.42
C ALA A 123 -3.55 -9.40 5.90
N ASP A 124 -2.55 -9.76 5.14
CA ASP A 124 -2.56 -9.69 3.68
C ASP A 124 -3.42 -10.80 3.06
N LEU A 125 -3.71 -10.68 1.76
CA LEU A 125 -4.44 -11.72 1.02
C LEU A 125 -3.63 -13.02 0.89
N VAL A 126 -2.31 -12.93 1.00
CA VAL A 126 -1.35 -14.03 1.02
C VAL A 126 -0.09 -13.53 1.75
N THR A 127 0.61 -14.42 2.44
CA THR A 127 1.90 -14.07 3.07
C THR A 127 2.91 -13.68 1.99
N LEU A 128 3.45 -12.47 2.08
CA LEU A 128 4.44 -11.94 1.15
C LEU A 128 5.85 -12.36 1.58
N LYS A 129 6.72 -12.59 0.58
CA LYS A 129 8.15 -12.87 0.75
C LYS A 129 8.97 -11.61 0.43
N GLU A 130 10.25 -11.62 0.80
CA GLU A 130 11.16 -10.51 0.49
C GLU A 130 11.13 -10.10 -1.00
N GLN A 131 11.09 -11.07 -1.91
CA GLN A 131 11.02 -10.80 -3.35
C GLN A 131 9.72 -10.09 -3.75
N ASP A 132 8.60 -10.41 -3.11
CA ASP A 132 7.31 -9.76 -3.37
C ASP A 132 7.35 -8.30 -2.89
N TYR A 133 7.95 -8.04 -1.71
CA TYR A 133 8.16 -6.67 -1.23
C TYR A 133 9.06 -5.86 -2.16
N LEU A 134 10.15 -6.46 -2.64
CA LEU A 134 11.04 -5.80 -3.60
C LEU A 134 10.28 -5.41 -4.88
N GLU A 135 9.50 -6.35 -5.44
CA GLU A 135 8.68 -6.10 -6.62
C GLU A 135 7.71 -4.92 -6.40
N ILE A 136 7.05 -4.87 -5.23
CA ILE A 136 6.11 -3.79 -4.91
C ILE A 136 6.84 -2.45 -4.79
N PHE A 137 7.99 -2.40 -4.10
CA PHE A 137 8.78 -1.17 -3.97
C PHE A 137 9.32 -0.67 -5.31
N GLU A 138 9.84 -1.57 -6.15
CA GLU A 138 10.36 -1.21 -7.48
C GLU A 138 9.25 -0.68 -8.39
N ASN A 139 8.06 -1.31 -8.36
CA ASN A 139 6.90 -0.83 -9.12
C ASN A 139 6.34 0.50 -8.59
N ALA A 140 6.49 0.77 -7.30
CA ALA A 140 6.06 2.02 -6.68
C ALA A 140 7.03 3.19 -6.93
N TYR A 141 8.26 2.90 -7.36
CA TYR A 141 9.28 3.92 -7.57
C TYR A 141 9.00 4.71 -8.86
N CYS A 142 8.69 5.98 -8.72
CA CYS A 142 8.41 6.90 -9.84
C CYS A 142 8.98 8.31 -9.55
#